data_debb6254d201fb074a9c677898e41642
#
_entry.id   debb6254d201fb074a9c677898e41642
#
_cell.length_a   1.000
_cell.length_b   1.000
_cell.length_c   1.000
_cell.angle_alpha   90.00
_cell.angle_beta   90.00
_cell.angle_gamma   90.00
#
_symmetry.space_group_name_H-M   'P 1'
#
loop_
_entity.id
_entity.type
_entity.pdbx_description
1 polymer ?
#
loop_
_entity_poly.entity_id
_entity_poly.type
_entity_poly.pdbx_seq_one_letter_code
_entity_poly.pdbx_strand_id
1 'polypeptide(L)'
;MGHRDIPVLRTRRLELRGPQAEDYPNFKATFTSYRARFMGGPLNDYESWMLYAAEIGHWEIRGFGMWMIHDRETDHTLGMAGGWQPAKWPQAELAWMIWPQVAGKGYALEATHAARDYFYRQAGWENAVSYLDPKNLDSIRLAERLGACRDRDAQSVDGNDVVYRHPSRAELDNTRLAHGIEMEIEHYADPTFKPKGFALD
;
A
#
# COMPACT_ATOMS: atom_id res chain seq x y z
N MET A 1 -11.42 19.86 -14.72
CA MET A 1 -11.26 19.21 -13.40
C MET A 1 -9.78 18.89 -13.29
N GLY A 2 -9.07 19.55 -12.40
CA GLY A 2 -7.64 19.25 -12.20
C GLY A 2 -7.53 17.89 -11.51
N HIS A 3 -6.76 16.98 -12.10
CA HIS A 3 -6.34 15.78 -11.41
C HIS A 3 -5.65 16.19 -10.10
N ARG A 4 -5.99 15.51 -9.01
CA ARG A 4 -5.33 15.73 -7.74
C ARG A 4 -3.86 15.29 -7.89
N ASP A 5 -2.93 16.15 -7.53
CA ASP A 5 -1.51 15.80 -7.55
C ASP A 5 -1.26 14.72 -6.50
N ILE A 6 -1.03 13.48 -6.95
CA ILE A 6 -0.66 12.36 -6.08
C ILE A 6 0.79 12.57 -5.68
N PRO A 7 1.11 12.60 -4.37
CA PRO A 7 2.48 12.82 -3.92
C PRO A 7 3.42 11.71 -4.42
N VAL A 8 4.62 12.11 -4.82
CA VAL A 8 5.68 11.18 -5.21
C VAL A 8 6.58 10.92 -4.00
N LEU A 9 6.78 9.65 -3.65
CA LEU A 9 7.68 9.25 -2.58
C LEU A 9 8.95 8.67 -3.18
N ARG A 10 10.10 9.03 -2.62
CA ARG A 10 11.40 8.49 -3.05
C ARG A 10 12.12 7.83 -1.91
N THR A 11 12.65 6.64 -2.17
CA THR A 11 13.55 5.91 -1.28
C THR A 11 14.90 5.75 -1.95
N ARG A 12 15.81 5.01 -1.34
CA ARG A 12 17.12 4.75 -1.94
C ARG A 12 17.03 4.11 -3.33
N ARG A 13 16.12 3.14 -3.52
CA ARG A 13 15.99 2.36 -4.77
C ARG A 13 14.72 2.67 -5.55
N LEU A 14 13.69 3.23 -4.90
CA LEU A 14 12.34 3.26 -5.43
C LEU A 14 11.82 4.68 -5.57
N GLU A 15 10.98 4.86 -6.59
CA GLU A 15 10.05 5.97 -6.70
C GLU A 15 8.62 5.40 -6.66
N LEU A 16 7.79 5.94 -5.78
CA LEU A 16 6.38 5.61 -5.67
C LEU A 16 5.58 6.79 -6.24
N ARG A 17 4.91 6.58 -7.35
CA ARG A 17 4.06 7.57 -8.02
C ARG A 17 2.63 7.09 -8.21
N GLY A 18 1.71 8.01 -8.47
CA GLY A 18 0.33 7.66 -8.79
C GLY A 18 0.22 6.70 -9.99
N PRO A 19 -0.79 5.80 -9.99
CA PRO A 19 -1.02 4.88 -11.10
C PRO A 19 -1.39 5.65 -12.38
N GLN A 20 -0.89 5.18 -13.52
CA GLN A 20 -1.11 5.74 -14.86
C GLN A 20 -1.63 4.65 -15.81
N ALA A 21 -2.18 5.05 -16.95
CA ALA A 21 -2.75 4.10 -17.92
C ALA A 21 -1.72 3.08 -18.44
N GLU A 22 -0.47 3.50 -18.53
CA GLU A 22 0.67 2.72 -19.02
C GLU A 22 1.05 1.57 -18.07
N ASP A 23 0.65 1.63 -16.80
CA ASP A 23 0.93 0.59 -15.81
C ASP A 23 -0.05 -0.60 -15.92
N TYR A 24 -1.21 -0.38 -16.54
CA TYR A 24 -2.28 -1.37 -16.61
C TYR A 24 -1.84 -2.74 -17.17
N PRO A 25 -1.02 -2.85 -18.23
CA PRO A 25 -0.60 -4.15 -18.72
C PRO A 25 0.08 -5.04 -17.68
N ASN A 26 0.96 -4.49 -16.85
CA ASN A 26 1.64 -5.22 -15.78
C ASN A 26 0.68 -5.59 -14.62
N PHE A 27 -0.20 -4.67 -14.27
CA PHE A 27 -1.28 -4.92 -13.33
C PHE A 27 -2.17 -6.07 -13.79
N LYS A 28 -2.70 -5.98 -15.02
CA LYS A 28 -3.53 -7.02 -15.63
C LYS A 28 -2.82 -8.37 -15.63
N ALA A 29 -1.59 -8.44 -16.14
CA ALA A 29 -0.83 -9.67 -16.19
C ALA A 29 -0.67 -10.34 -14.82
N THR A 30 -0.59 -9.57 -13.75
CA THR A 30 -0.50 -10.08 -12.39
C THR A 30 -1.86 -10.55 -11.87
N PHE A 31 -2.90 -9.71 -11.99
CA PHE A 31 -4.22 -10.01 -11.43
C PHE A 31 -5.00 -11.09 -12.17
N THR A 32 -4.74 -11.30 -13.46
CA THR A 32 -5.31 -12.43 -14.22
C THR A 32 -4.55 -13.75 -14.04
N SER A 33 -3.43 -13.72 -13.32
CA SER A 33 -2.61 -14.90 -13.04
C SER A 33 -2.93 -15.52 -11.68
N TYR A 34 -2.45 -16.76 -11.46
CA TYR A 34 -2.55 -17.45 -10.17
C TYR A 34 -1.83 -16.70 -9.03
N ARG A 35 -0.98 -15.71 -9.34
CA ARG A 35 -0.35 -14.85 -8.34
C ARG A 35 -1.37 -14.11 -7.48
N ALA A 36 -2.49 -13.71 -8.07
CA ALA A 36 -3.53 -12.94 -7.40
C ALA A 36 -4.48 -13.77 -6.52
N ARG A 37 -4.28 -15.08 -6.38
CA ARG A 37 -5.17 -15.98 -5.61
C ARG A 37 -5.44 -15.57 -4.16
N PHE A 38 -4.56 -14.78 -3.57
CA PHE A 38 -4.70 -14.26 -2.21
C PHE A 38 -5.20 -12.79 -2.16
N MET A 39 -5.56 -12.24 -3.32
CA MET A 39 -5.98 -10.84 -3.50
C MET A 39 -7.31 -10.75 -4.28
N GLY A 40 -8.16 -11.76 -4.11
CA GLY A 40 -9.46 -11.84 -4.81
C GLY A 40 -9.40 -12.35 -6.25
N GLY A 41 -8.22 -12.77 -6.74
CA GLY A 41 -8.03 -13.29 -8.09
C GLY A 41 -7.84 -14.83 -8.16
N PRO A 42 -7.54 -15.38 -9.34
CA PRO A 42 -7.37 -14.70 -10.63
C PRO A 42 -8.63 -13.98 -11.11
N LEU A 43 -8.46 -12.77 -11.64
CA LEU A 43 -9.55 -11.96 -12.22
C LEU A 43 -9.63 -12.20 -13.72
N ASN A 44 -10.82 -11.99 -14.32
CA ASN A 44 -10.93 -11.87 -15.77
C ASN A 44 -10.52 -10.46 -16.26
N ASP A 45 -10.49 -10.26 -17.58
CA ASP A 45 -10.05 -9.01 -18.19
C ASP A 45 -10.89 -7.80 -17.73
N TYR A 46 -12.21 -7.97 -17.65
CA TYR A 46 -13.13 -6.92 -17.21
C TYR A 46 -12.94 -6.58 -15.73
N GLU A 47 -12.87 -7.58 -14.87
CA GLU A 47 -12.67 -7.41 -13.43
C GLU A 47 -11.32 -6.73 -13.13
N SER A 48 -10.25 -7.13 -13.85
CA SER A 48 -8.94 -6.52 -13.66
C SER A 48 -8.92 -5.06 -14.11
N TRP A 49 -9.66 -4.72 -15.19
CA TRP A 49 -9.80 -3.34 -15.64
C TRP A 49 -10.59 -2.50 -14.62
N MET A 50 -11.71 -3.04 -14.12
CA MET A 50 -12.52 -2.37 -13.09
C MET A 50 -11.73 -2.14 -11.80
N LEU A 51 -10.95 -3.11 -11.36
CA LEU A 51 -10.10 -2.96 -10.18
C LEU A 51 -9.04 -1.88 -10.40
N TYR A 52 -8.39 -1.86 -11.58
CA TYR A 52 -7.40 -0.83 -11.87
C TYR A 52 -8.02 0.58 -11.94
N ALA A 53 -9.20 0.71 -12.53
CA ALA A 53 -9.94 1.96 -12.51
C ALA A 53 -10.30 2.41 -11.07
N ALA A 54 -10.63 1.45 -10.19
CA ALA A 54 -10.85 1.72 -8.77
C ALA A 54 -9.58 2.18 -8.05
N GLU A 55 -8.41 1.62 -8.38
CA GLU A 55 -7.11 2.07 -7.83
C GLU A 55 -6.82 3.54 -8.18
N ILE A 56 -7.08 3.95 -9.42
CA ILE A 56 -6.96 5.35 -9.84
C ILE A 56 -8.01 6.22 -9.13
N GLY A 57 -9.27 5.79 -9.14
CA GLY A 57 -10.39 6.52 -8.55
C GLY A 57 -10.30 6.65 -7.02
N HIS A 58 -9.62 5.73 -6.37
CA HIS A 58 -9.47 5.72 -4.92
C HIS A 58 -8.75 6.99 -4.41
N TRP A 59 -7.74 7.46 -5.13
CA TRP A 59 -7.06 8.73 -4.84
C TRP A 59 -8.01 9.94 -4.87
N GLU A 60 -8.93 9.97 -5.83
CA GLU A 60 -9.92 11.05 -5.93
C GLU A 60 -11.00 10.95 -4.84
N ILE A 61 -11.47 9.74 -4.55
CA ILE A 61 -12.58 9.49 -3.63
C ILE A 61 -12.11 9.61 -2.17
N ARG A 62 -10.98 8.99 -1.82
CA ARG A 62 -10.49 8.89 -0.44
C ARG A 62 -9.40 9.91 -0.10
N GLY A 63 -8.74 10.49 -1.10
CA GLY A 63 -7.58 11.37 -0.89
C GLY A 63 -6.29 10.61 -0.57
N PHE A 64 -6.30 9.29 -0.65
CA PHE A 64 -5.15 8.41 -0.56
C PHE A 64 -5.39 7.16 -1.41
N GLY A 65 -4.33 6.39 -1.68
CA GLY A 65 -4.46 5.19 -2.52
C GLY A 65 -3.16 4.41 -2.59
N MET A 66 -3.12 3.49 -3.54
CA MET A 66 -1.93 2.72 -3.87
C MET A 66 -1.05 3.50 -4.84
N TRP A 67 0.25 3.53 -4.57
CA TRP A 67 1.26 3.99 -5.52
C TRP A 67 1.76 2.85 -6.38
N MET A 68 2.10 3.15 -7.62
CA MET A 68 2.96 2.31 -8.43
C MET A 68 4.40 2.44 -7.94
N ILE A 69 5.07 1.30 -7.79
CA ILE A 69 6.47 1.22 -7.36
C ILE A 69 7.34 1.15 -8.61
N HIS A 70 8.26 2.10 -8.76
CA HIS A 70 9.26 2.12 -9.84
C HIS A 70 10.66 1.90 -9.27
N ASP A 71 11.48 1.21 -10.02
CA ASP A 71 12.91 1.15 -9.80
C ASP A 71 13.55 2.43 -10.35
N ARG A 72 14.27 3.18 -9.51
CA ARG A 72 14.86 4.48 -9.89
C ARG A 72 16.01 4.38 -10.90
N GLU A 73 16.62 3.22 -11.02
CA GLU A 73 17.72 2.98 -11.95
C GLU A 73 17.21 2.59 -13.34
N THR A 74 16.18 1.75 -13.40
CA THR A 74 15.69 1.17 -14.66
C THR A 74 14.35 1.75 -15.13
N ASP A 75 13.66 2.50 -14.27
CA ASP A 75 12.30 3.04 -14.46
C ASP A 75 11.22 1.94 -14.73
N HIS A 76 11.54 0.69 -14.41
CA HIS A 76 10.56 -0.38 -14.53
C HIS A 76 9.61 -0.41 -13.35
N THR A 77 8.33 -0.65 -13.62
CA THR A 77 7.35 -0.91 -12.56
C THR A 77 7.64 -2.25 -11.88
N LEU A 78 7.58 -2.24 -10.56
CA LEU A 78 7.89 -3.40 -9.71
C LEU A 78 6.67 -3.95 -8.97
N GLY A 79 5.60 -3.16 -8.85
CA GLY A 79 4.42 -3.50 -8.07
C GLY A 79 3.65 -2.28 -7.60
N MET A 80 2.92 -2.44 -6.52
CA MET A 80 2.14 -1.40 -5.86
C MET A 80 2.31 -1.48 -4.35
N ALA A 81 2.26 -0.33 -3.66
CA ALA A 81 2.14 -0.25 -2.20
C ALA A 81 1.40 1.02 -1.81
N GLY A 82 0.62 0.97 -0.74
CA GLY A 82 -0.10 2.16 -0.29
C GLY A 82 -1.30 1.87 0.58
N GLY A 83 -2.23 2.82 0.60
CA GLY A 83 -3.46 2.76 1.37
C GLY A 83 -4.63 2.26 0.55
N TRP A 84 -5.44 1.39 1.14
CA TRP A 84 -6.64 0.87 0.52
C TRP A 84 -7.81 0.87 1.50
N GLN A 85 -8.95 1.42 1.12
CA GLN A 85 -10.16 1.40 1.95
C GLN A 85 -11.41 1.61 1.09
N PRO A 86 -11.83 0.64 0.28
CA PRO A 86 -13.12 0.73 -0.40
C PRO A 86 -14.29 0.63 0.59
N ALA A 87 -15.51 0.83 0.10
CA ALA A 87 -16.72 1.04 0.90
C ALA A 87 -17.04 0.00 1.98
N LYS A 88 -16.46 -1.18 1.99
CA LYS A 88 -16.73 -2.23 3.01
C LYS A 88 -15.57 -2.48 3.96
N TRP A 89 -14.44 -1.83 3.76
CA TRP A 89 -13.27 -2.02 4.61
C TRP A 89 -13.48 -1.37 5.97
N PRO A 90 -13.37 -2.11 7.07
CA PRO A 90 -13.60 -1.57 8.42
C PRO A 90 -12.60 -0.49 8.82
N GLN A 91 -11.34 -0.63 8.36
CA GLN A 91 -10.26 0.31 8.66
C GLN A 91 -9.41 0.53 7.41
N ALA A 92 -8.64 1.63 7.41
CA ALA A 92 -7.66 1.88 6.36
C ALA A 92 -6.57 0.80 6.36
N GLU A 93 -6.41 0.17 5.21
CA GLU A 93 -5.45 -0.90 4.99
C GLU A 93 -4.14 -0.34 4.44
N LEU A 94 -3.03 -0.82 4.95
CA LEU A 94 -1.73 -0.70 4.32
C LEU A 94 -1.48 -1.98 3.50
N ALA A 95 -1.52 -1.84 2.18
CA ALA A 95 -1.48 -2.94 1.23
C ALA A 95 -0.23 -2.89 0.34
N TRP A 96 0.14 -4.03 -0.21
CA TRP A 96 1.28 -4.18 -1.14
C TRP A 96 1.10 -5.33 -2.10
N MET A 97 1.70 -5.19 -3.26
CA MET A 97 1.86 -6.25 -4.23
C MET A 97 3.14 -6.02 -5.03
N ILE A 98 3.91 -7.07 -5.23
CA ILE A 98 5.12 -7.04 -6.07
C ILE A 98 4.92 -8.00 -7.25
N TRP A 99 5.31 -7.53 -8.44
CA TRP A 99 5.25 -8.36 -9.63
C TRP A 99 6.09 -9.64 -9.46
N PRO A 100 5.62 -10.80 -9.95
CA PRO A 100 6.29 -12.09 -9.74
C PRO A 100 7.76 -12.09 -10.12
N GLN A 101 8.12 -11.39 -11.18
CA GLN A 101 9.47 -11.38 -11.77
C GLN A 101 10.52 -10.72 -10.86
N VAL A 102 10.07 -9.87 -9.93
CA VAL A 102 10.95 -9.07 -9.07
C VAL A 102 10.74 -9.33 -7.58
N ALA A 103 9.97 -10.37 -7.24
CA ALA A 103 9.72 -10.76 -5.87
C ALA A 103 10.99 -11.20 -5.12
N GLY A 104 11.01 -11.11 -3.80
CA GLY A 104 12.11 -11.56 -2.95
C GLY A 104 13.31 -10.60 -2.82
N LYS A 105 13.28 -9.44 -3.50
CA LYS A 105 14.38 -8.44 -3.48
C LYS A 105 14.23 -7.34 -2.41
N GLY A 106 13.22 -7.44 -1.55
CA GLY A 106 12.95 -6.48 -0.46
C GLY A 106 12.20 -5.21 -0.89
N TYR A 107 11.76 -5.11 -2.14
CA TYR A 107 11.05 -3.93 -2.64
C TYR A 107 9.72 -3.67 -1.91
N ALA A 108 8.95 -4.73 -1.61
CA ALA A 108 7.72 -4.58 -0.84
C ALA A 108 7.97 -3.94 0.53
N LEU A 109 9.00 -4.38 1.26
CA LEU A 109 9.35 -3.84 2.56
C LEU A 109 9.69 -2.36 2.47
N GLU A 110 10.55 -2.00 1.53
CA GLU A 110 11.01 -0.62 1.34
C GLU A 110 9.86 0.31 0.93
N ALA A 111 9.05 -0.10 -0.05
CA ALA A 111 7.92 0.69 -0.53
C ALA A 111 6.83 0.86 0.55
N THR A 112 6.49 -0.23 1.25
CA THR A 112 5.44 -0.18 2.29
C THR A 112 5.89 0.64 3.50
N HIS A 113 7.18 0.61 3.83
CA HIS A 113 7.74 1.51 4.84
C HIS A 113 7.56 2.97 4.45
N ALA A 114 7.91 3.34 3.21
CA ALA A 114 7.77 4.70 2.72
C ALA A 114 6.29 5.15 2.72
N ALA A 115 5.39 4.29 2.23
CA ALA A 115 3.96 4.56 2.23
C ALA A 115 3.41 4.77 3.65
N ARG A 116 3.76 3.88 4.61
CA ARG A 116 3.34 4.02 6.00
C ARG A 116 3.86 5.30 6.64
N ASP A 117 5.13 5.62 6.43
CA ASP A 117 5.72 6.84 6.97
C ASP A 117 5.01 8.10 6.44
N TYR A 118 4.69 8.13 5.14
CA TYR A 118 3.89 9.19 4.56
C TYR A 118 2.50 9.29 5.21
N PHE A 119 1.76 8.18 5.32
CA PHE A 119 0.43 8.20 5.92
C PHE A 119 0.44 8.70 7.36
N TYR A 120 1.40 8.29 8.14
CA TYR A 120 1.51 8.67 9.54
C TYR A 120 1.97 10.12 9.73
N ARG A 121 2.89 10.61 8.91
CA ARG A 121 3.47 11.96 9.08
C ARG A 121 2.74 13.04 8.31
N GLN A 122 2.23 12.73 7.13
CA GLN A 122 1.65 13.72 6.22
C GLN A 122 0.13 13.58 6.12
N ALA A 123 -0.41 12.35 6.07
CA ALA A 123 -1.84 12.12 5.92
C ALA A 123 -2.60 11.98 7.24
N GLY A 124 -1.90 12.02 8.37
CA GLY A 124 -2.52 12.06 9.71
C GLY A 124 -3.08 10.71 10.20
N TRP A 125 -2.65 9.58 9.61
CA TRP A 125 -3.03 8.28 10.13
C TRP A 125 -2.34 8.01 11.47
N GLU A 126 -3.10 7.52 12.44
CA GLU A 126 -2.57 7.13 13.74
C GLU A 126 -2.11 5.67 13.77
N ASN A 127 -2.77 4.83 12.99
CA ASN A 127 -2.47 3.40 12.84
C ASN A 127 -2.93 2.91 11.46
N ALA A 128 -2.56 1.68 11.12
CA ALA A 128 -3.01 0.98 9.92
C ALA A 128 -3.13 -0.51 10.21
N VAL A 129 -3.90 -1.22 9.40
CA VAL A 129 -4.01 -2.68 9.40
C VAL A 129 -3.65 -3.24 8.04
N SER A 130 -3.36 -4.53 7.96
CA SER A 130 -3.32 -5.29 6.70
C SER A 130 -4.24 -6.50 6.83
N TYR A 131 -5.10 -6.71 5.84
CA TYR A 131 -5.99 -7.86 5.74
C TYR A 131 -5.32 -8.91 4.85
N LEU A 132 -4.99 -10.05 5.43
CA LEU A 132 -4.15 -11.05 4.77
C LEU A 132 -4.85 -12.41 4.73
N ASP A 133 -4.81 -13.07 3.58
CA ASP A 133 -5.19 -14.49 3.52
C ASP A 133 -4.23 -15.29 4.45
N PRO A 134 -4.75 -16.13 5.37
CA PRO A 134 -3.93 -16.89 6.31
C PRO A 134 -2.95 -17.87 5.63
N LYS A 135 -3.16 -18.19 4.35
CA LYS A 135 -2.26 -19.02 3.55
C LYS A 135 -1.17 -18.21 2.83
N ASN A 136 -1.27 -16.89 2.83
CA ASN A 136 -0.28 -16.00 2.22
C ASN A 136 0.88 -15.72 3.19
N LEU A 137 1.68 -16.75 3.45
CA LEU A 137 2.77 -16.69 4.42
C LEU A 137 3.82 -15.62 4.08
N ASP A 138 4.01 -15.29 2.81
CA ASP A 138 4.96 -14.25 2.40
C ASP A 138 4.48 -12.86 2.82
N SER A 139 3.19 -12.56 2.66
CA SER A 139 2.62 -11.30 3.14
C SER A 139 2.57 -11.22 4.66
N ILE A 140 2.29 -12.34 5.34
CA ILE A 140 2.34 -12.41 6.80
C ILE A 140 3.75 -12.08 7.32
N ARG A 141 4.79 -12.72 6.77
CA ARG A 141 6.18 -12.44 7.13
C ARG A 141 6.57 -10.99 6.85
N LEU A 142 6.05 -10.41 5.77
CA LEU A 142 6.30 -9.00 5.46
C LEU A 142 5.63 -8.09 6.49
N ALA A 143 4.36 -8.34 6.86
CA ALA A 143 3.67 -7.60 7.91
C ALA A 143 4.45 -7.64 9.24
N GLU A 144 4.90 -8.83 9.64
CA GLU A 144 5.71 -9.02 10.86
C GLU A 144 7.06 -8.28 10.78
N ARG A 145 7.72 -8.27 9.62
CA ARG A 145 8.95 -7.49 9.41
C ARG A 145 8.72 -5.97 9.45
N LEU A 146 7.51 -5.51 9.12
CA LEU A 146 7.07 -4.13 9.30
C LEU A 146 6.70 -3.81 10.76
N GLY A 147 6.81 -4.80 11.66
CA GLY A 147 6.46 -4.68 13.07
C GLY A 147 4.98 -4.89 13.35
N ALA A 148 4.18 -5.32 12.36
CA ALA A 148 2.77 -5.57 12.59
C ALA A 148 2.56 -6.87 13.38
N CYS A 149 1.56 -6.84 14.27
CA CYS A 149 1.16 -7.97 15.08
C CYS A 149 -0.27 -8.41 14.74
N ARG A 150 -0.54 -9.71 14.84
CA ARG A 150 -1.89 -10.24 14.61
C ARG A 150 -2.87 -9.65 15.62
N ASP A 151 -3.91 -8.99 15.13
CA ASP A 151 -5.02 -8.45 15.91
C ASP A 151 -6.21 -9.40 15.76
N ARG A 152 -6.53 -10.14 16.83
CA ARG A 152 -7.59 -11.13 16.83
C ARG A 152 -8.98 -10.56 17.09
N ASP A 153 -9.02 -9.34 17.61
CA ASP A 153 -10.25 -8.64 17.97
C ASP A 153 -10.70 -7.68 16.87
N ALA A 154 -9.84 -7.44 15.87
CA ALA A 154 -10.17 -6.60 14.73
C ALA A 154 -11.20 -7.27 13.80
N GLN A 155 -12.11 -6.46 13.30
CA GLN A 155 -13.10 -6.92 12.31
C GLN A 155 -12.39 -7.27 11.00
N SER A 156 -12.65 -8.48 10.49
CA SER A 156 -12.25 -8.97 9.17
C SER A 156 -13.09 -8.31 8.07
N VAL A 157 -12.58 -8.29 6.83
CA VAL A 157 -13.32 -7.78 5.67
C VAL A 157 -14.40 -8.78 5.23
N ASP A 158 -14.06 -10.06 5.12
CA ASP A 158 -14.94 -11.11 4.59
C ASP A 158 -15.06 -12.34 5.51
N GLY A 159 -14.43 -12.33 6.67
CA GLY A 159 -14.41 -13.42 7.64
C GLY A 159 -13.34 -14.49 7.38
N ASN A 160 -12.61 -14.42 6.27
CA ASN A 160 -11.58 -15.40 5.90
C ASN A 160 -10.16 -14.87 6.10
N ASP A 161 -9.97 -13.58 6.10
CA ASP A 161 -8.69 -12.92 6.31
C ASP A 161 -8.30 -12.85 7.79
N VAL A 162 -7.02 -12.73 8.03
CA VAL A 162 -6.42 -12.39 9.32
C VAL A 162 -5.96 -10.95 9.29
N VAL A 163 -6.19 -10.24 10.40
CA VAL A 163 -5.83 -8.82 10.50
C VAL A 163 -4.50 -8.68 11.20
N TYR A 164 -3.57 -7.95 10.58
CA TYR A 164 -2.31 -7.55 11.17
C TYR A 164 -2.32 -6.04 11.40
N ARG A 165 -2.20 -5.63 12.66
CA ARG A 165 -2.14 -4.22 13.04
C ARG A 165 -0.70 -3.74 13.06
N HIS A 166 -0.42 -2.70 12.31
CA HIS A 166 0.88 -2.03 12.32
C HIS A 166 1.06 -1.23 13.61
N PRO A 167 2.33 -1.06 14.07
CA PRO A 167 2.61 -0.15 15.18
C PRO A 167 2.02 1.23 14.89
N SER A 168 1.45 1.85 15.90
CA SER A 168 1.01 3.23 15.81
C SER A 168 2.19 4.19 15.54
N ARG A 169 1.87 5.39 15.11
CA ARG A 169 2.85 6.44 14.92
C ARG A 169 3.69 6.66 16.18
N ALA A 170 3.04 6.74 17.35
CA ALA A 170 3.71 6.97 18.63
C ALA A 170 4.67 5.83 19.00
N GLU A 171 4.27 4.57 18.77
CA GLU A 171 5.12 3.40 19.00
C GLU A 171 6.34 3.39 18.08
N LEU A 172 6.18 3.76 16.81
CA LEU A 172 7.30 3.86 15.86
C LEU A 172 8.27 4.96 16.24
N ASP A 173 7.79 6.14 16.65
CA ASP A 173 8.64 7.24 17.06
C ASP A 173 9.46 6.86 18.31
N ASN A 174 8.86 6.18 19.28
CA ASN A 174 9.56 5.67 20.45
C ASN A 174 10.61 4.60 20.10
N THR A 175 10.34 3.72 19.14
CA THR A 175 11.26 2.67 18.70
C THR A 175 12.44 3.25 17.91
N ARG A 176 12.21 4.25 17.09
CA ARG A 176 13.27 4.96 16.33
C ARG A 176 14.24 5.68 17.25
N LEU A 177 13.75 6.30 18.30
CA LEU A 177 14.59 6.91 19.34
C LEU A 177 15.47 5.87 20.07
N ALA A 178 14.96 4.63 20.22
CA ALA A 178 15.70 3.56 20.90
C ALA A 178 16.76 2.89 20.01
N HIS A 179 16.62 2.88 18.69
CA HIS A 179 17.45 2.08 17.78
C HIS A 179 18.25 2.86 16.74
N GLY A 180 18.15 4.19 16.68
CA GLY A 180 18.98 5.03 15.80
C GLY A 180 18.85 4.71 14.31
N ILE A 181 17.74 4.11 13.86
CA ILE A 181 17.51 3.76 12.47
C ILE A 181 16.96 4.98 11.74
N GLU A 182 17.83 5.82 11.22
CA GLU A 182 17.48 6.79 10.18
C GLU A 182 17.35 6.05 8.85
N MET A 183 16.13 5.83 8.40
CA MET A 183 15.90 5.60 6.98
C MET A 183 15.79 6.97 6.30
N GLU A 184 16.74 7.27 5.42
CA GLU A 184 16.63 8.42 4.51
C GLU A 184 15.46 8.17 3.55
N ILE A 185 14.32 8.76 3.85
CA ILE A 185 13.19 8.84 2.95
C ILE A 185 13.21 10.27 2.41
N GLU A 186 13.64 10.45 1.17
CA GLU A 186 13.50 11.72 0.48
C GLU A 186 12.03 11.91 0.11
N HIS A 187 11.37 12.84 0.79
CA HIS A 187 10.00 13.23 0.48
C HIS A 187 9.99 14.43 -0.46
N TYR A 188 9.45 14.23 -1.65
CA TYR A 188 8.87 15.33 -2.43
C TYR A 188 7.35 15.23 -2.32
N ALA A 189 6.82 15.63 -1.17
CA ALA A 189 5.38 15.80 -1.00
C ALA A 189 5.04 17.29 -1.18
N ASP A 190 3.97 17.57 -1.90
CA ASP A 190 3.34 18.88 -1.83
C ASP A 190 2.91 19.12 -0.36
N PRO A 191 3.50 20.12 0.35
CA PRO A 191 3.16 20.39 1.74
C PRO A 191 1.71 20.86 1.94
N THR A 192 0.99 21.14 0.86
CA THR A 192 -0.42 21.57 0.89
C THR A 192 -1.41 20.41 0.79
N PHE A 193 -0.94 19.18 0.48
CA PHE A 193 -1.82 18.01 0.40
C PHE A 193 -2.35 17.62 1.78
N LYS A 194 -3.64 17.82 1.98
CA LYS A 194 -4.38 17.29 3.14
C LYS A 194 -5.48 16.36 2.62
N PRO A 195 -5.46 15.07 2.96
CA PRO A 195 -6.58 14.18 2.67
C PRO A 195 -7.85 14.76 3.27
N LYS A 196 -8.91 14.87 2.47
CA LYS A 196 -10.23 15.20 3.03
C LYS A 196 -10.72 13.99 3.81
N GLY A 197 -10.89 14.12 5.11
CA GLY A 197 -11.61 13.16 5.91
C GLY A 197 -13.04 13.07 5.39
N PHE A 198 -13.41 11.93 4.84
CA PHE A 198 -14.79 11.60 4.58
C PHE A 198 -15.30 10.86 5.81
N ALA A 199 -16.17 11.52 6.59
CA ALA A 199 -17.11 10.81 7.44
C ALA A 199 -18.09 10.12 6.48
N LEU A 200 -18.12 8.80 6.52
CA LEU A 200 -19.23 8.03 5.98
C LEU A 200 -20.18 7.84 7.16
N ASP A 201 -21.32 8.52 7.11
CA ASP A 201 -22.49 8.17 7.91
C ASP A 201 -23.01 6.79 7.52
#